data_4b9b6e149f64a0832f3f726f927a6aee
#
_entry.id   4b9b6e149f64a0832f3f726f927a6aee
#
_cell.length_a   1.000
_cell.length_b   1.000
_cell.length_c   1.000
_cell.angle_alpha   90.00
_cell.angle_beta   90.00
_cell.angle_gamma   90.00
#
_symmetry.space_group_name_H-M   'P 1'
#
loop_
_entity.id
_entity.type
_entity.pdbx_description
1 polymer ?
#
loop_
_entity_poly.entity_id
_entity_poly.type
_entity_poly.pdbx_seq_one_letter_code
_entity_poly.pdbx_strand_id
1 'polypeptide(L)'
;MTTAPTTAPAPGTEEVQDAGHVDVLIVGAGVSGIGAAHHLREQFPDRTFVILDAQDSRGGTWWTHRYPGVRSDSDLFTYGYRFKPWRGPSIAAGGEILAYLDEVIDEDDLAGHIQYQQRVTAAGWSTADRRWTVEVTRVDTGQRLRYTTDFLWMCQGYYNHTRPYRPRWEGMDRFQGLIVHPQEWPDDLDLTGKRVVVIGSGATAATLIPAIAGQAEHVTMLQRSPTYFFAMPTTDDLAVTLRALDVPEEWTHEILRRQHMAQVHMLSRMSFEAPDQLHAFLMESIRPLLPEGFDVEKHLTPRYRPWQQRIAIVPDGDFFASLRAGSASIVTDTIDTFTSRGIKVSSGEEIPADIVVSATGFNLSLFGDVAFAVDDEPVDFTERVTWRGIMISGVPNMAYVFGYFRHSWTLRVDLVADLVLRLLANMRDKDATMVVPALRPEEQDMPLRPWAKPEDFNAGYVFELAHTKHGKNWKYTTLVDFNQMSYGANPTGVLASGGNLYTSMTDGGSAPGNIDLIVP
;
A
#
# COMPACT_ATOMS: atom_id res chain seq x y z
N MET A 1 22.52 -22.30 58.22
CA MET A 1 23.15 -21.74 57.03
C MET A 1 22.03 -21.28 56.10
N THR A 2 21.75 -20.02 56.14
CA THR A 2 20.66 -19.36 55.36
C THR A 2 21.27 -18.87 54.06
N THR A 3 20.84 -19.44 52.97
CA THR A 3 21.23 -19.00 51.60
C THR A 3 20.47 -17.71 51.25
N ALA A 4 21.20 -16.63 50.97
CA ALA A 4 20.65 -15.36 50.48
C ALA A 4 20.05 -15.54 49.06
N PRO A 5 18.97 -14.81 48.72
CA PRO A 5 18.42 -14.86 47.40
C PRO A 5 19.31 -14.11 46.40
N THR A 6 19.66 -14.79 45.31
CA THR A 6 20.38 -14.21 44.18
C THR A 6 19.44 -13.20 43.50
N THR A 7 19.75 -11.94 43.58
CA THR A 7 19.07 -10.87 42.83
C THR A 7 19.36 -11.07 41.35
N ALA A 8 18.27 -11.16 40.54
CA ALA A 8 18.37 -11.10 39.09
C ALA A 8 19.00 -9.74 38.67
N PRO A 9 19.87 -9.70 37.66
CA PRO A 9 20.44 -8.44 37.18
C PRO A 9 19.32 -7.52 36.68
N ALA A 10 19.42 -6.24 37.05
CA ALA A 10 18.58 -5.20 36.51
C ALA A 10 18.69 -5.17 34.97
N PRO A 11 17.61 -4.87 34.21
CA PRO A 11 17.70 -4.74 32.78
C PRO A 11 18.73 -3.66 32.46
N GLY A 12 19.84 -4.08 31.84
CA GLY A 12 20.89 -3.20 31.38
C GLY A 12 20.27 -2.17 30.42
N THR A 13 20.61 -0.91 30.55
CA THR A 13 20.40 0.10 29.50
C THR A 13 21.20 -0.36 28.29
N GLU A 14 20.53 -1.04 27.34
CA GLU A 14 21.18 -1.42 26.08
C GLU A 14 21.70 -0.13 25.44
N GLU A 15 23.01 -0.08 25.23
CA GLU A 15 23.71 1.06 24.65
C GLU A 15 23.18 1.26 23.20
N VAL A 16 22.69 2.46 22.90
CA VAL A 16 22.25 2.82 21.56
C VAL A 16 23.50 3.10 20.72
N GLN A 17 23.73 2.27 19.70
CA GLN A 17 24.85 2.44 18.79
C GLN A 17 24.57 3.58 17.81
N ASP A 18 25.52 4.50 17.67
CA ASP A 18 25.50 5.51 16.63
C ASP A 18 25.76 4.84 15.26
N ALA A 19 24.82 4.97 14.34
CA ALA A 19 24.88 4.45 12.97
C ALA A 19 25.31 5.52 11.96
N GLY A 20 25.57 6.75 12.42
CA GLY A 20 26.09 7.84 11.62
C GLY A 20 25.01 8.77 11.04
N HIS A 21 25.47 9.62 10.12
CA HIS A 21 24.65 10.63 9.44
C HIS A 21 24.56 10.34 7.94
N VAL A 22 23.38 10.59 7.38
CA VAL A 22 23.13 10.59 5.91
C VAL A 22 22.28 11.79 5.53
N ASP A 23 22.46 12.32 4.32
CA ASP A 23 21.66 13.46 3.84
C ASP A 23 20.18 13.09 3.71
N VAL A 24 19.88 11.87 3.24
CA VAL A 24 18.50 11.37 3.07
C VAL A 24 18.35 9.98 3.65
N LEU A 25 17.37 9.79 4.54
CA LEU A 25 17.01 8.47 5.05
C LEU A 25 15.65 8.07 4.49
N ILE A 26 15.64 6.94 3.77
CA ILE A 26 14.44 6.36 3.15
C ILE A 26 13.96 5.19 4.03
N VAL A 27 12.67 5.18 4.39
CA VAL A 27 12.07 4.11 5.19
C VAL A 27 11.22 3.21 4.31
N GLY A 28 11.65 1.96 4.14
CA GLY A 28 11.00 0.93 3.34
C GLY A 28 11.70 0.63 2.01
N ALA A 29 12.06 -0.62 1.77
CA ALA A 29 12.67 -1.15 0.53
C ALA A 29 11.64 -1.83 -0.39
N GLY A 30 10.40 -1.34 -0.40
CA GLY A 30 9.38 -1.71 -1.38
C GLY A 30 9.48 -0.87 -2.65
N VAL A 31 8.49 -0.98 -3.54
CA VAL A 31 8.41 -0.23 -4.81
C VAL A 31 8.57 1.30 -4.60
N SER A 32 8.13 1.83 -3.46
CA SER A 32 8.24 3.26 -3.18
C SER A 32 9.67 3.69 -2.85
N GLY A 33 10.36 2.94 -1.98
CA GLY A 33 11.71 3.31 -1.55
C GLY A 33 12.77 3.06 -2.61
N ILE A 34 12.64 1.97 -3.37
CA ILE A 34 13.54 1.68 -4.50
C ILE A 34 13.39 2.76 -5.57
N GLY A 35 12.14 3.13 -5.94
CA GLY A 35 11.91 4.21 -6.89
C GLY A 35 12.40 5.58 -6.40
N ALA A 36 12.22 5.89 -5.10
CA ALA A 36 12.75 7.10 -4.50
C ALA A 36 14.28 7.17 -4.56
N ALA A 37 14.94 6.05 -4.28
CA ALA A 37 16.41 5.96 -4.33
C ALA A 37 16.96 6.10 -5.75
N HIS A 38 16.31 5.46 -6.75
CA HIS A 38 16.66 5.67 -8.16
C HIS A 38 16.68 7.15 -8.52
N HIS A 39 15.56 7.83 -8.31
CA HIS A 39 15.42 9.25 -8.64
C HIS A 39 16.37 10.15 -7.84
N LEU A 40 16.64 9.82 -6.58
CA LEU A 40 17.60 10.55 -5.76
C LEU A 40 19.01 10.43 -6.31
N ARG A 41 19.43 9.21 -6.64
CA ARG A 41 20.76 8.92 -7.19
C ARG A 41 20.98 9.57 -8.55
N GLU A 42 19.95 9.55 -9.42
CA GLU A 42 20.01 10.18 -10.73
C GLU A 42 20.22 11.71 -10.65
N GLN A 43 19.49 12.39 -9.76
CA GLN A 43 19.49 13.85 -9.70
C GLN A 43 20.46 14.44 -8.67
N PHE A 44 20.82 13.68 -7.65
CA PHE A 44 21.72 14.09 -6.56
C PHE A 44 22.76 13.00 -6.26
N PRO A 45 23.64 12.66 -7.20
CA PRO A 45 24.60 11.55 -7.04
C PRO A 45 25.60 11.77 -5.89
N ASP A 46 25.80 13.02 -5.47
CA ASP A 46 26.72 13.38 -4.39
C ASP A 46 26.08 13.28 -2.99
N ARG A 47 24.75 13.09 -2.90
CA ARG A 47 24.08 12.96 -1.59
C ARG A 47 24.21 11.55 -1.05
N THR A 48 24.57 11.48 0.22
CA THR A 48 24.55 10.21 0.96
C THR A 48 23.13 9.82 1.33
N PHE A 49 22.81 8.53 1.19
CA PHE A 49 21.51 8.02 1.61
C PHE A 49 21.57 6.58 2.08
N VAL A 50 20.57 6.18 2.85
CA VAL A 50 20.32 4.81 3.29
C VAL A 50 18.84 4.48 3.16
N ILE A 51 18.53 3.23 2.80
CA ILE A 51 17.18 2.68 2.80
C ILE A 51 17.09 1.69 3.97
N LEU A 52 16.19 1.92 4.92
CA LEU A 52 15.97 1.02 6.05
C LEU A 52 14.69 0.21 5.83
N ASP A 53 14.76 -1.11 5.94
CA ASP A 53 13.58 -1.97 5.90
C ASP A 53 13.52 -2.90 7.13
N ALA A 54 12.33 -3.03 7.70
CA ALA A 54 12.09 -3.90 8.85
C ALA A 54 12.07 -5.38 8.49
N GLN A 55 11.91 -5.72 7.21
CA GLN A 55 11.93 -7.10 6.71
C GLN A 55 13.37 -7.54 6.41
N ASP A 56 13.54 -8.80 6.16
CA ASP A 56 14.81 -9.43 5.82
C ASP A 56 15.14 -9.37 4.32
N SER A 57 14.26 -8.75 3.53
CA SER A 57 14.43 -8.59 2.08
C SER A 57 13.66 -7.38 1.55
N ARG A 58 13.95 -7.03 0.28
CA ARG A 58 13.25 -6.00 -0.51
C ARG A 58 11.87 -6.50 -0.96
N GLY A 59 11.04 -5.55 -1.44
CA GLY A 59 9.77 -5.82 -2.09
C GLY A 59 8.54 -5.48 -1.27
N GLY A 60 8.65 -5.26 0.05
CA GLY A 60 7.56 -4.85 0.92
C GLY A 60 6.37 -5.81 0.83
N THR A 61 5.23 -5.36 0.28
CA THR A 61 4.03 -6.17 0.08
C THR A 61 4.30 -7.47 -0.69
N TRP A 62 5.13 -7.41 -1.73
CA TRP A 62 5.43 -8.57 -2.58
C TRP A 62 6.34 -9.60 -1.89
N TRP A 63 7.15 -9.18 -0.96
CA TRP A 63 7.91 -10.08 -0.10
C TRP A 63 7.07 -10.68 1.02
N THR A 64 6.17 -9.89 1.62
CA THR A 64 5.30 -10.36 2.72
C THR A 64 4.30 -11.42 2.27
N HIS A 65 3.72 -11.25 1.08
CA HIS A 65 2.68 -12.15 0.59
C HIS A 65 3.27 -13.30 -0.22
N ARG A 66 3.15 -14.52 0.32
CA ARG A 66 3.68 -15.76 -0.27
C ARG A 66 2.61 -16.82 -0.53
N TYR A 67 1.35 -16.47 -0.35
CA TYR A 67 0.26 -17.39 -0.62
C TYR A 67 0.20 -17.77 -2.11
N PRO A 68 -0.30 -18.98 -2.47
CA PRO A 68 -0.38 -19.43 -3.84
C PRO A 68 -1.09 -18.45 -4.76
N GLY A 69 -0.53 -18.22 -5.93
CA GLY A 69 -1.13 -17.36 -6.95
C GLY A 69 -1.02 -15.86 -6.69
N VAL A 70 -0.27 -15.42 -5.68
CA VAL A 70 -0.08 -13.97 -5.42
C VAL A 70 0.39 -13.24 -6.67
N ARG A 71 -0.35 -12.19 -7.07
CA ARG A 71 -0.14 -11.43 -8.28
C ARG A 71 -0.66 -10.00 -8.14
N SER A 72 -0.27 -9.12 -9.06
CA SER A 72 -0.82 -7.77 -9.12
C SER A 72 -2.30 -7.80 -9.51
N ASP A 73 -3.07 -6.85 -8.98
CA ASP A 73 -4.43 -6.50 -9.43
C ASP A 73 -4.43 -5.22 -10.26
N SER A 74 -3.25 -4.74 -10.63
CA SER A 74 -3.01 -3.61 -11.51
C SER A 74 -2.10 -4.05 -12.66
N ASP A 75 -2.30 -3.47 -13.84
CA ASP A 75 -1.41 -3.73 -14.97
C ASP A 75 0.03 -3.24 -14.70
N LEU A 76 0.99 -4.01 -15.15
CA LEU A 76 2.41 -3.72 -14.90
C LEU A 76 2.96 -2.57 -15.78
N PHE A 77 2.29 -2.17 -16.85
CA PHE A 77 2.69 -1.00 -17.62
C PHE A 77 2.48 0.29 -16.84
N THR A 78 1.49 0.33 -15.96
CA THR A 78 1.27 1.46 -15.04
C THR A 78 1.83 1.21 -13.64
N TYR A 79 1.93 -0.05 -13.19
CA TYR A 79 2.52 -0.42 -11.91
C TYR A 79 4.07 -0.45 -11.94
N GLY A 80 4.69 -0.71 -13.09
CA GLY A 80 6.12 -0.53 -13.29
C GLY A 80 6.51 0.95 -13.21
N TYR A 81 7.79 1.22 -12.99
CA TYR A 81 8.31 2.59 -12.98
C TYR A 81 8.29 3.20 -14.38
N ARG A 82 8.16 4.51 -14.46
CA ARG A 82 8.24 5.22 -15.75
C ARG A 82 9.63 5.14 -16.40
N PHE A 83 10.67 4.98 -15.59
CA PHE A 83 12.06 4.94 -16.06
C PHE A 83 12.51 3.54 -16.48
N LYS A 84 11.78 2.48 -16.09
CA LYS A 84 12.14 1.09 -16.42
C LYS A 84 10.99 0.39 -17.13
N PRO A 85 11.11 0.10 -18.45
CA PRO A 85 10.08 -0.59 -19.22
C PRO A 85 9.76 -1.98 -18.66
N TRP A 86 8.47 -2.27 -18.49
CA TRP A 86 7.99 -3.60 -18.20
C TRP A 86 7.88 -4.42 -19.49
N ARG A 87 8.43 -5.63 -19.51
CA ARG A 87 8.48 -6.50 -20.71
C ARG A 87 7.62 -7.76 -20.58
N GLY A 88 7.07 -8.01 -19.41
CA GLY A 88 6.26 -9.18 -19.12
C GLY A 88 4.77 -9.02 -19.46
N PRO A 89 3.93 -9.92 -18.95
CA PRO A 89 2.48 -9.87 -19.10
C PRO A 89 1.87 -8.64 -18.39
N SER A 90 0.65 -8.25 -18.76
CA SER A 90 -0.05 -7.12 -18.14
C SER A 90 -0.24 -7.34 -16.63
N ILE A 91 -0.57 -8.55 -16.22
CA ILE A 91 -0.69 -8.93 -14.80
C ILE A 91 0.48 -9.86 -14.45
N ALA A 92 1.29 -9.45 -13.48
CA ALA A 92 2.47 -10.19 -13.07
C ALA A 92 2.28 -10.91 -11.74
N ALA A 93 2.89 -12.08 -11.61
CA ALA A 93 3.04 -12.78 -10.36
C ALA A 93 3.98 -12.02 -9.39
N GLY A 94 3.80 -12.23 -8.08
CA GLY A 94 4.62 -11.57 -7.06
C GLY A 94 6.12 -11.78 -7.27
N GLY A 95 6.54 -12.99 -7.69
CA GLY A 95 7.93 -13.31 -8.01
C GLY A 95 8.50 -12.52 -9.20
N GLU A 96 7.69 -12.26 -10.23
CA GLU A 96 8.10 -11.44 -11.39
C GLU A 96 8.30 -9.98 -10.99
N ILE A 97 7.45 -9.47 -10.08
CA ILE A 97 7.59 -8.11 -9.55
C ILE A 97 8.85 -8.01 -8.67
N LEU A 98 9.15 -9.02 -7.86
CA LEU A 98 10.39 -9.05 -7.09
C LEU A 98 11.62 -9.08 -7.99
N ALA A 99 11.61 -9.88 -9.06
CA ALA A 99 12.69 -9.91 -10.04
C ALA A 99 12.88 -8.55 -10.75
N TYR A 100 11.78 -7.89 -11.11
CA TYR A 100 11.82 -6.54 -11.68
C TYR A 100 12.45 -5.51 -10.73
N LEU A 101 12.17 -5.62 -9.42
CA LEU A 101 12.79 -4.75 -8.41
C LEU A 101 14.28 -5.07 -8.22
N ASP A 102 14.67 -6.36 -8.31
CA ASP A 102 16.08 -6.77 -8.28
C ASP A 102 16.86 -6.15 -9.44
N GLU A 103 16.29 -6.18 -10.64
CA GLU A 103 16.91 -5.52 -11.80
C GLU A 103 17.14 -4.02 -11.56
N VAL A 104 16.19 -3.30 -10.94
CA VAL A 104 16.39 -1.87 -10.60
C VAL A 104 17.49 -1.70 -9.57
N ILE A 105 17.51 -2.54 -8.53
CA ILE A 105 18.55 -2.49 -7.49
C ILE A 105 19.93 -2.71 -8.09
N ASP A 106 20.06 -3.66 -9.01
CA ASP A 106 21.34 -3.99 -9.65
C ASP A 106 21.78 -2.92 -10.64
N GLU A 107 20.87 -2.44 -11.51
CA GLU A 107 21.15 -1.41 -12.53
C GLU A 107 21.58 -0.08 -11.88
N ASP A 108 21.00 0.25 -10.74
CA ASP A 108 21.28 1.48 -10.01
C ASP A 108 22.30 1.29 -8.87
N ASP A 109 22.90 0.08 -8.72
CA ASP A 109 23.86 -0.24 -7.65
C ASP A 109 23.35 0.18 -6.26
N LEU A 110 22.06 -0.14 -5.96
CA LEU A 110 21.41 0.24 -4.72
C LEU A 110 21.65 -0.74 -3.56
N ALA A 111 22.14 -1.95 -3.83
CA ALA A 111 22.26 -3.02 -2.84
C ALA A 111 23.05 -2.59 -1.58
N GLY A 112 24.13 -1.83 -1.77
CA GLY A 112 24.96 -1.30 -0.67
C GLY A 112 24.26 -0.24 0.20
N HIS A 113 23.17 0.35 -0.28
CA HIS A 113 22.41 1.38 0.43
C HIS A 113 21.23 0.80 1.21
N ILE A 114 20.85 -0.47 1.00
CA ILE A 114 19.71 -1.10 1.68
C ILE A 114 20.18 -1.82 2.94
N GLN A 115 19.57 -1.47 4.07
CA GLN A 115 19.79 -2.10 5.36
C GLN A 115 18.52 -2.82 5.79
N TYR A 116 18.53 -4.15 5.71
CA TYR A 116 17.41 -5.00 6.11
C TYR A 116 17.35 -5.23 7.61
N GLN A 117 16.20 -5.70 8.08
CA GLN A 117 15.91 -6.02 9.49
C GLN A 117 16.10 -4.81 10.42
N GLN A 118 15.94 -3.61 9.90
CA GLN A 118 16.06 -2.35 10.62
C GLN A 118 14.70 -1.66 10.72
N ARG A 119 14.04 -1.83 11.86
CA ARG A 119 12.75 -1.22 12.15
C ARG A 119 12.94 0.17 12.73
N VAL A 120 12.49 1.19 12.02
CA VAL A 120 12.37 2.54 12.56
C VAL A 120 11.26 2.55 13.61
N THR A 121 11.55 3.01 14.81
CA THR A 121 10.62 3.03 15.95
C THR A 121 10.25 4.44 16.38
N ALA A 122 11.16 5.41 16.23
CA ALA A 122 10.90 6.81 16.52
C ALA A 122 11.71 7.70 15.59
N ALA A 123 11.22 8.92 15.35
CA ALA A 123 11.91 9.97 14.61
C ALA A 123 11.62 11.34 15.27
N GLY A 124 12.66 12.01 15.74
CA GLY A 124 12.60 13.34 16.37
C GLY A 124 13.31 14.39 15.51
N TRP A 125 12.62 15.47 15.17
CA TRP A 125 13.21 16.64 14.52
C TRP A 125 13.70 17.64 15.57
N SER A 126 14.93 18.15 15.41
CA SER A 126 15.45 19.30 16.15
C SER A 126 15.57 20.50 15.22
N THR A 127 14.80 21.54 15.50
CA THR A 127 14.89 22.81 14.75
C THR A 127 16.23 23.52 15.02
N ALA A 128 16.79 23.34 16.20
CA ALA A 128 18.11 23.89 16.55
C ALA A 128 19.23 23.24 15.74
N ASP A 129 19.20 21.91 15.61
CA ASP A 129 20.21 21.12 14.87
C ASP A 129 19.88 20.96 13.40
N ARG A 130 18.65 21.29 12.99
CA ARG A 130 18.10 21.19 11.63
C ARG A 130 18.21 19.79 11.02
N ARG A 131 17.94 18.77 11.85
CA ARG A 131 18.02 17.36 11.44
C ARG A 131 17.06 16.46 12.19
N TRP A 132 16.80 15.32 11.62
CA TRP A 132 16.12 14.20 12.24
C TRP A 132 17.10 13.33 13.00
N THR A 133 16.69 12.88 14.18
CA THR A 133 17.28 11.74 14.89
C THR A 133 16.31 10.57 14.75
N VAL A 134 16.77 9.46 14.16
CA VAL A 134 15.93 8.29 13.84
C VAL A 134 16.40 7.11 14.69
N GLU A 135 15.52 6.64 15.58
CA GLU A 135 15.74 5.47 16.41
C GLU A 135 15.30 4.21 15.67
N VAL A 136 16.17 3.23 15.67
CA VAL A 136 15.98 1.98 14.93
C VAL A 136 16.24 0.80 15.87
N THR A 137 15.42 -0.25 15.72
CA THR A 137 15.67 -1.54 16.39
C THR A 137 15.93 -2.59 15.33
N ARG A 138 17.03 -3.27 15.42
CA ARG A 138 17.29 -4.45 14.60
C ARG A 138 16.33 -5.56 14.99
N VAL A 139 15.62 -6.09 13.99
CA VAL A 139 14.57 -7.13 14.22
C VAL A 139 15.19 -8.47 14.61
N ASP A 140 16.37 -8.79 14.07
CA ASP A 140 17.09 -10.05 14.28
C ASP A 140 17.78 -10.13 15.65
N THR A 141 18.34 -9.02 16.14
CA THR A 141 19.19 -9.00 17.33
C THR A 141 18.60 -8.22 18.50
N GLY A 142 17.60 -7.37 18.26
CA GLY A 142 17.10 -6.41 19.25
C GLY A 142 18.01 -5.19 19.44
N GLN A 143 19.17 -5.12 18.79
CA GLN A 143 20.13 -4.02 18.93
C GLN A 143 19.46 -2.68 18.56
N ARG A 144 19.71 -1.67 19.38
CA ARG A 144 19.23 -0.31 19.13
C ARG A 144 20.30 0.51 18.39
N LEU A 145 19.88 1.14 17.30
CA LEU A 145 20.70 2.00 16.46
C LEU A 145 20.10 3.41 16.43
N ARG A 146 20.95 4.40 16.20
CA ARG A 146 20.53 5.79 15.98
C ARG A 146 21.20 6.35 14.74
N TYR A 147 20.38 6.81 13.80
CA TYR A 147 20.80 7.57 12.63
C TYR A 147 20.48 9.04 12.82
N THR A 148 21.23 9.90 12.14
CA THR A 148 20.81 11.28 11.90
C THR A 148 20.67 11.54 10.42
N THR A 149 19.72 12.40 10.01
CA THR A 149 19.50 12.73 8.60
C THR A 149 18.92 14.12 8.42
N ASP A 150 19.26 14.77 7.30
CA ASP A 150 18.73 16.08 6.97
C ASP A 150 17.31 15.98 6.38
N PHE A 151 16.98 14.88 5.72
CA PHE A 151 15.66 14.66 5.12
C PHE A 151 15.18 13.21 5.34
N LEU A 152 13.94 13.07 5.81
CA LEU A 152 13.30 11.79 6.06
C LEU A 152 12.25 11.51 4.98
N TRP A 153 12.42 10.39 4.24
CA TRP A 153 11.51 10.00 3.17
C TRP A 153 10.80 8.70 3.52
N MET A 154 9.52 8.82 3.89
CA MET A 154 8.70 7.69 4.37
C MET A 154 8.10 6.94 3.18
N CYS A 155 8.63 5.75 2.89
CA CYS A 155 8.25 4.85 1.80
C CYS A 155 7.73 3.48 2.29
N GLN A 156 7.37 3.36 3.56
CA GLN A 156 7.01 2.11 4.26
C GLN A 156 5.66 1.52 3.84
N GLY A 157 4.94 2.16 2.90
CA GLY A 157 3.58 1.75 2.54
C GLY A 157 2.54 2.11 3.61
N TYR A 158 1.39 1.43 3.60
CA TYR A 158 0.32 1.70 4.56
C TYR A 158 -0.30 0.43 5.17
N TYR A 159 0.19 -0.75 4.82
CA TYR A 159 -0.18 -2.00 5.47
C TYR A 159 0.74 -2.33 6.64
N ASN A 160 0.17 -2.90 7.68
CA ASN A 160 0.97 -3.47 8.75
C ASN A 160 1.41 -4.89 8.37
N HIS A 161 2.67 -5.07 8.02
CA HIS A 161 3.22 -6.35 7.57
C HIS A 161 3.49 -7.34 8.72
N THR A 162 3.45 -6.90 9.98
CA THR A 162 3.77 -7.75 11.14
C THR A 162 2.55 -8.15 11.95
N ARG A 163 1.41 -7.50 11.74
CA ARG A 163 0.17 -7.75 12.46
C ARG A 163 -0.98 -7.93 11.49
N PRO A 164 -1.25 -9.15 11.01
CA PRO A 164 -2.39 -9.43 10.16
C PRO A 164 -3.72 -9.10 10.84
N TYR A 165 -4.72 -8.72 10.06
CA TYR A 165 -6.06 -8.50 10.59
C TYR A 165 -6.74 -9.85 10.85
N ARG A 166 -6.98 -10.15 12.12
CA ARG A 166 -7.62 -11.39 12.56
C ARG A 166 -8.94 -11.10 13.24
N PRO A 167 -10.06 -11.10 12.52
CA PRO A 167 -11.38 -11.01 13.16
C PRO A 167 -11.60 -12.21 14.08
N ARG A 168 -12.39 -11.98 15.11
CA ARG A 168 -12.79 -13.05 16.03
C ARG A 168 -14.26 -13.37 15.82
N TRP A 169 -14.54 -14.61 15.50
CA TRP A 169 -15.89 -15.14 15.42
C TRP A 169 -16.16 -16.09 16.58
N GLU A 170 -17.42 -16.24 16.93
CA GLU A 170 -17.82 -17.19 17.96
C GLU A 170 -17.43 -18.62 17.58
N GLY A 171 -16.96 -19.40 18.53
CA GLY A 171 -16.63 -20.80 18.33
C GLY A 171 -15.32 -21.12 17.62
N MET A 172 -14.49 -20.13 17.27
CA MET A 172 -13.19 -20.41 16.64
C MET A 172 -12.28 -21.36 17.43
N ASP A 173 -12.39 -21.33 18.74
CA ASP A 173 -11.68 -22.20 19.66
C ASP A 173 -12.12 -23.67 19.60
N ARG A 174 -13.31 -23.94 19.07
CA ARG A 174 -13.86 -25.29 18.88
C ARG A 174 -13.48 -25.92 17.54
N PHE A 175 -13.03 -25.10 16.59
CA PHE A 175 -12.67 -25.60 15.26
C PHE A 175 -11.43 -26.48 15.33
N GLN A 176 -11.52 -27.69 14.78
CA GLN A 176 -10.44 -28.69 14.83
C GLN A 176 -9.51 -28.61 13.61
N GLY A 177 -9.86 -27.83 12.60
CA GLY A 177 -9.03 -27.59 11.43
C GLY A 177 -8.02 -26.48 11.65
N LEU A 178 -7.31 -26.13 10.60
CA LEU A 178 -6.31 -25.05 10.59
C LEU A 178 -6.94 -23.72 10.17
N ILE A 179 -6.61 -22.62 10.85
CA ILE A 179 -6.96 -21.26 10.45
C ILE A 179 -5.69 -20.55 10.02
N VAL A 180 -5.62 -20.14 8.75
CA VAL A 180 -4.47 -19.49 8.13
C VAL A 180 -4.82 -18.04 7.76
N HIS A 181 -3.84 -17.15 7.89
CA HIS A 181 -3.92 -15.79 7.33
C HIS A 181 -2.98 -15.66 6.12
N PRO A 182 -3.39 -15.06 4.99
CA PRO A 182 -2.54 -14.95 3.80
C PRO A 182 -1.19 -14.24 3.99
N GLN A 183 -1.09 -13.31 4.95
CA GLN A 183 0.20 -12.68 5.31
C GLN A 183 1.18 -13.61 6.02
N GLU A 184 0.71 -14.72 6.56
CA GLU A 184 1.49 -15.69 7.32
C GLU A 184 1.24 -17.09 6.73
N TRP A 185 1.30 -17.19 5.41
CA TRP A 185 1.07 -18.45 4.70
C TRP A 185 2.21 -19.43 5.03
N PRO A 186 1.89 -20.64 5.56
CA PRO A 186 2.92 -21.65 5.82
C PRO A 186 3.50 -22.20 4.52
N ASP A 187 4.81 -22.26 4.41
CA ASP A 187 5.50 -22.71 3.19
C ASP A 187 5.22 -24.20 2.87
N ASP A 188 4.89 -25.01 3.87
CA ASP A 188 4.68 -26.45 3.79
C ASP A 188 3.19 -26.85 3.91
N LEU A 189 2.26 -25.93 3.72
CA LEU A 189 0.82 -26.19 3.85
C LEU A 189 0.32 -27.15 2.76
N ASP A 190 -0.01 -28.38 3.15
CA ASP A 190 -0.60 -29.38 2.24
C ASP A 190 -2.12 -29.19 2.14
N LEU A 191 -2.57 -28.86 0.93
CA LEU A 191 -3.98 -28.68 0.57
C LEU A 191 -4.61 -29.93 -0.06
N THR A 192 -3.85 -30.99 -0.30
CA THR A 192 -4.29 -32.17 -1.03
C THR A 192 -5.45 -32.86 -0.32
N GLY A 193 -6.59 -32.98 -1.04
CA GLY A 193 -7.81 -33.60 -0.50
C GLY A 193 -8.44 -32.84 0.68
N LYS A 194 -8.14 -31.55 0.86
CA LYS A 194 -8.71 -30.71 1.92
C LYS A 194 -9.86 -29.87 1.38
N ARG A 195 -10.88 -29.71 2.20
CA ARG A 195 -11.95 -28.71 1.98
C ARG A 195 -11.47 -27.38 2.57
N VAL A 196 -11.32 -26.39 1.71
CA VAL A 196 -10.80 -25.09 2.07
C VAL A 196 -11.91 -24.04 2.02
N VAL A 197 -12.11 -23.30 3.11
CA VAL A 197 -13.01 -22.15 3.12
C VAL A 197 -12.17 -20.87 3.15
N VAL A 198 -12.32 -20.02 2.12
CA VAL A 198 -11.69 -18.71 2.03
C VAL A 198 -12.71 -17.65 2.43
N ILE A 199 -12.49 -17.01 3.59
CA ILE A 199 -13.38 -15.95 4.09
C ILE A 199 -12.95 -14.61 3.48
N GLY A 200 -13.80 -14.04 2.65
CA GLY A 200 -13.58 -12.77 1.94
C GLY A 200 -13.73 -12.94 0.43
N SER A 201 -13.94 -11.81 -0.26
CA SER A 201 -14.12 -11.74 -1.73
C SER A 201 -13.25 -10.67 -2.39
N GLY A 202 -12.22 -10.18 -1.69
CA GLY A 202 -11.28 -9.19 -2.22
C GLY A 202 -10.22 -9.81 -3.15
N ALA A 203 -9.23 -8.98 -3.53
CA ALA A 203 -8.14 -9.38 -4.44
C ALA A 203 -7.42 -10.66 -3.98
N THR A 204 -7.20 -10.83 -2.67
CA THR A 204 -6.59 -12.05 -2.13
C THR A 204 -7.40 -13.31 -2.43
N ALA A 205 -8.71 -13.28 -2.22
CA ALA A 205 -9.58 -14.41 -2.50
C ALA A 205 -9.65 -14.70 -4.01
N ALA A 206 -9.81 -13.66 -4.84
CA ALA A 206 -9.82 -13.77 -6.30
C ALA A 206 -8.54 -14.39 -6.88
N THR A 207 -7.42 -14.23 -6.19
CA THR A 207 -6.09 -14.71 -6.58
C THR A 207 -5.80 -16.10 -6.04
N LEU A 208 -6.10 -16.32 -4.76
CA LEU A 208 -5.80 -17.58 -4.07
C LEU A 208 -6.68 -18.73 -4.55
N ILE A 209 -7.99 -18.51 -4.69
CA ILE A 209 -8.95 -19.56 -5.02
C ILE A 209 -8.58 -20.31 -6.30
N PRO A 210 -8.35 -19.65 -7.45
CA PRO A 210 -7.96 -20.39 -8.67
C PRO A 210 -6.62 -21.11 -8.52
N ALA A 211 -5.69 -20.56 -7.74
CA ALA A 211 -4.38 -21.17 -7.56
C ALA A 211 -4.40 -22.47 -6.74
N ILE A 212 -5.38 -22.64 -5.83
CA ILE A 212 -5.47 -23.81 -4.96
C ILE A 212 -6.59 -24.78 -5.36
N ALA A 213 -7.53 -24.36 -6.21
CA ALA A 213 -8.70 -25.17 -6.59
C ALA A 213 -8.36 -26.49 -7.30
N GLY A 214 -7.16 -26.59 -7.90
CA GLY A 214 -6.66 -27.83 -8.51
C GLY A 214 -5.97 -28.79 -7.55
N GLN A 215 -5.66 -28.35 -6.32
CA GLN A 215 -4.97 -29.16 -5.29
C GLN A 215 -5.92 -29.57 -4.16
N ALA A 216 -6.83 -28.69 -3.77
CA ALA A 216 -7.82 -28.95 -2.75
C ALA A 216 -8.91 -29.92 -3.26
N GLU A 217 -9.60 -30.61 -2.34
CA GLU A 217 -10.81 -31.37 -2.67
C GLU A 217 -11.91 -30.42 -3.19
N HIS A 218 -12.09 -29.31 -2.49
CA HIS A 218 -13.02 -28.24 -2.85
C HIS A 218 -12.64 -26.93 -2.14
N VAL A 219 -12.85 -25.79 -2.83
CA VAL A 219 -12.63 -24.45 -2.27
C VAL A 219 -13.95 -23.69 -2.22
N THR A 220 -14.37 -23.27 -1.03
CA THR A 220 -15.56 -22.42 -0.86
C THR A 220 -15.16 -20.99 -0.56
N MET A 221 -15.52 -20.04 -1.41
CA MET A 221 -15.47 -18.62 -1.07
C MET A 221 -16.65 -18.25 -0.20
N LEU A 222 -16.40 -17.88 1.06
CA LEU A 222 -17.43 -17.39 1.98
C LEU A 222 -17.33 -15.86 2.06
N GLN A 223 -18.36 -15.17 1.60
CA GLN A 223 -18.42 -13.71 1.59
C GLN A 223 -19.67 -13.19 2.26
N ARG A 224 -19.56 -12.06 2.99
CA ARG A 224 -20.69 -11.34 3.56
C ARG A 224 -21.50 -10.58 2.50
N SER A 225 -20.82 -10.05 1.51
CA SER A 225 -21.38 -9.28 0.40
C SER A 225 -20.53 -9.46 -0.85
N PRO A 226 -21.16 -9.42 -2.05
CA PRO A 226 -20.43 -9.52 -3.31
C PRO A 226 -19.40 -8.39 -3.53
N THR A 227 -18.37 -8.72 -4.32
CA THR A 227 -17.39 -7.79 -4.87
C THR A 227 -17.54 -7.76 -6.39
N TYR A 228 -17.23 -6.63 -7.05
CA TYR A 228 -17.11 -6.58 -8.50
C TYR A 228 -15.89 -7.35 -8.96
N PHE A 229 -16.10 -8.22 -9.95
CA PHE A 229 -15.03 -8.93 -10.65
C PHE A 229 -14.97 -8.47 -12.10
N PHE A 230 -13.77 -8.42 -12.66
CA PHE A 230 -13.56 -8.10 -14.05
C PHE A 230 -12.50 -9.02 -14.66
N ALA A 231 -12.87 -9.80 -15.68
CA ALA A 231 -11.91 -10.66 -16.37
C ALA A 231 -11.12 -9.83 -17.39
N MET A 232 -9.81 -9.92 -17.34
CA MET A 232 -8.91 -9.27 -18.28
C MET A 232 -7.89 -10.28 -18.83
N PRO A 233 -7.50 -10.17 -20.12
CA PRO A 233 -6.40 -10.96 -20.64
C PRO A 233 -5.09 -10.64 -19.90
N THR A 234 -4.27 -11.65 -19.65
CA THR A 234 -2.89 -11.45 -19.18
C THR A 234 -1.99 -10.88 -20.27
N THR A 235 -2.29 -11.19 -21.54
CA THR A 235 -1.55 -10.68 -22.68
C THR A 235 -2.22 -9.42 -23.22
N ASP A 236 -1.45 -8.38 -23.44
CA ASP A 236 -1.93 -7.16 -24.09
C ASP A 236 -1.68 -7.22 -25.60
N ASP A 237 -2.75 -7.24 -26.41
CA ASP A 237 -2.67 -7.39 -27.86
C ASP A 237 -1.90 -6.23 -28.52
N LEU A 238 -1.97 -5.00 -27.94
CA LEU A 238 -1.20 -3.88 -28.44
C LEU A 238 0.29 -4.07 -28.16
N ALA A 239 0.65 -4.62 -26.99
CA ALA A 239 2.04 -4.96 -26.66
C ALA A 239 2.62 -5.97 -27.68
N VAL A 240 1.82 -7.02 -27.98
CA VAL A 240 2.20 -8.02 -28.99
C VAL A 240 2.37 -7.37 -30.36
N THR A 241 1.45 -6.51 -30.76
CA THR A 241 1.49 -5.83 -32.07
C THR A 241 2.69 -4.88 -32.18
N LEU A 242 2.94 -4.05 -31.19
CA LEU A 242 4.06 -3.10 -31.20
C LEU A 242 5.41 -3.83 -31.27
N ARG A 243 5.58 -4.91 -30.51
CA ARG A 243 6.78 -5.74 -30.55
C ARG A 243 6.94 -6.47 -31.87
N ALA A 244 5.87 -6.97 -32.48
CA ALA A 244 5.89 -7.59 -33.81
C ALA A 244 6.25 -6.59 -34.93
N LEU A 245 6.07 -5.30 -34.70
CA LEU A 245 6.47 -4.21 -35.59
C LEU A 245 7.87 -3.63 -35.25
N ASP A 246 8.63 -4.31 -34.39
CA ASP A 246 9.96 -3.89 -33.93
C ASP A 246 9.98 -2.46 -33.33
N VAL A 247 8.87 -2.02 -32.69
CA VAL A 247 8.86 -0.77 -31.94
C VAL A 247 9.76 -0.89 -30.71
N PRO A 248 10.71 0.03 -30.47
CA PRO A 248 11.58 0.00 -29.31
C PRO A 248 10.82 -0.12 -27.99
N GLU A 249 11.34 -0.90 -27.02
CA GLU A 249 10.65 -1.19 -25.75
C GLU A 249 10.30 0.06 -24.95
N GLU A 250 11.10 1.11 -25.00
CA GLU A 250 10.83 2.38 -24.34
C GLU A 250 9.56 3.04 -24.89
N TRP A 251 9.37 3.02 -26.20
CA TRP A 251 8.16 3.51 -26.86
C TRP A 251 6.98 2.59 -26.63
N THR A 252 7.19 1.29 -26.72
CA THR A 252 6.16 0.28 -26.41
C THR A 252 5.63 0.49 -24.99
N HIS A 253 6.52 0.62 -24.01
CA HIS A 253 6.15 0.88 -22.61
C HIS A 253 5.37 2.19 -22.46
N GLU A 254 5.85 3.29 -23.04
CA GLU A 254 5.20 4.60 -22.92
C GLU A 254 3.81 4.61 -23.57
N ILE A 255 3.63 3.97 -24.72
CA ILE A 255 2.33 3.85 -25.40
C ILE A 255 1.35 3.06 -24.54
N LEU A 256 1.77 1.88 -24.07
CA LEU A 256 0.94 1.01 -23.23
C LEU A 256 0.60 1.68 -21.90
N ARG A 257 1.57 2.31 -21.24
CA ARG A 257 1.36 3.05 -20.00
C ARG A 257 0.30 4.12 -20.16
N ARG A 258 0.37 4.93 -21.23
CA ARG A 258 -0.64 5.97 -21.53
C ARG A 258 -2.01 5.38 -21.84
N GLN A 259 -2.05 4.28 -22.59
CA GLN A 259 -3.31 3.59 -22.90
C GLN A 259 -3.99 3.08 -21.63
N HIS A 260 -3.26 2.35 -20.78
CA HIS A 260 -3.81 1.81 -19.54
C HIS A 260 -4.22 2.93 -18.57
N MET A 261 -3.43 4.00 -18.45
CA MET A 261 -3.83 5.19 -17.67
C MET A 261 -5.14 5.80 -18.18
N ALA A 262 -5.31 5.95 -19.50
CA ALA A 262 -6.52 6.48 -20.10
C ALA A 262 -7.73 5.56 -19.85
N GLN A 263 -7.55 4.23 -19.94
CA GLN A 263 -8.60 3.25 -19.67
C GLN A 263 -9.05 3.29 -18.20
N VAL A 264 -8.12 3.27 -17.25
CA VAL A 264 -8.45 3.34 -15.81
C VAL A 264 -9.10 4.69 -15.47
N HIS A 265 -8.62 5.78 -16.07
CA HIS A 265 -9.25 7.09 -15.91
C HIS A 265 -10.69 7.11 -16.43
N MET A 266 -10.93 6.53 -17.62
CA MET A 266 -12.28 6.41 -18.20
C MET A 266 -13.20 5.61 -17.28
N LEU A 267 -12.79 4.43 -16.82
CA LEU A 267 -13.56 3.61 -15.89
C LEU A 267 -13.82 4.33 -14.56
N SER A 268 -12.84 5.05 -14.05
CA SER A 268 -12.98 5.86 -12.83
C SER A 268 -14.00 6.98 -13.03
N ARG A 269 -13.99 7.70 -14.16
CA ARG A 269 -15.00 8.70 -14.51
C ARG A 269 -16.39 8.08 -14.64
N MET A 270 -16.51 6.98 -15.38
CA MET A 270 -17.80 6.29 -15.56
C MET A 270 -18.40 5.87 -14.21
N SER A 271 -17.56 5.52 -13.24
CA SER A 271 -18.04 5.16 -11.91
C SER A 271 -18.79 6.30 -11.19
N PHE A 272 -18.58 7.55 -11.57
CA PHE A 272 -19.29 8.72 -11.04
C PHE A 272 -20.35 9.28 -11.99
N GLU A 273 -20.02 9.34 -13.27
CA GLU A 273 -20.87 10.01 -14.27
C GLU A 273 -21.95 9.09 -14.85
N ALA A 274 -21.67 7.76 -14.92
CA ALA A 274 -22.56 6.75 -15.48
C ALA A 274 -22.46 5.40 -14.72
N PRO A 275 -22.67 5.38 -13.39
CA PRO A 275 -22.44 4.18 -12.57
C PRO A 275 -23.27 2.99 -13.00
N ASP A 276 -24.52 3.18 -13.43
CA ASP A 276 -25.40 2.09 -13.87
C ASP A 276 -24.92 1.45 -15.18
N GLN A 277 -24.34 2.26 -16.09
CA GLN A 277 -23.76 1.72 -17.33
C GLN A 277 -22.51 0.91 -17.04
N LEU A 278 -21.65 1.39 -16.14
CA LEU A 278 -20.46 0.65 -15.74
C LEU A 278 -20.84 -0.62 -14.99
N HIS A 279 -21.86 -0.58 -14.12
CA HIS A 279 -22.40 -1.75 -13.45
C HIS A 279 -22.87 -2.79 -14.49
N ALA A 280 -23.72 -2.40 -15.43
CA ALA A 280 -24.22 -3.28 -16.47
C ALA A 280 -23.07 -3.90 -17.29
N PHE A 281 -22.10 -3.10 -17.70
CA PHE A 281 -20.91 -3.57 -18.41
C PHE A 281 -20.15 -4.63 -17.62
N LEU A 282 -19.87 -4.39 -16.35
CA LEU A 282 -19.15 -5.36 -15.50
C LEU A 282 -19.93 -6.65 -15.33
N MET A 283 -21.25 -6.56 -15.09
CA MET A 283 -22.10 -7.75 -14.91
C MET A 283 -22.24 -8.56 -16.21
N GLU A 284 -22.41 -7.89 -17.35
CA GLU A 284 -22.50 -8.57 -18.65
C GLU A 284 -21.20 -9.24 -19.05
N SER A 285 -20.05 -8.65 -18.69
CA SER A 285 -18.73 -9.21 -19.00
C SER A 285 -18.44 -10.54 -18.32
N ILE A 286 -18.99 -10.78 -17.12
CA ILE A 286 -18.74 -12.01 -16.36
C ILE A 286 -19.79 -13.11 -16.60
N ARG A 287 -21.02 -12.78 -17.03
CA ARG A 287 -22.10 -13.77 -17.22
C ARG A 287 -21.70 -14.96 -18.12
N PRO A 288 -21.03 -14.76 -19.27
CA PRO A 288 -20.63 -15.87 -20.14
C PRO A 288 -19.56 -16.78 -19.52
N LEU A 289 -18.89 -16.31 -18.46
CA LEU A 289 -17.81 -17.02 -17.79
C LEU A 289 -18.31 -17.93 -16.65
N LEU A 290 -19.58 -17.88 -16.31
CA LEU A 290 -20.17 -18.59 -15.18
C LEU A 290 -20.80 -19.93 -15.57
N PRO A 291 -20.99 -20.86 -14.61
CA PRO A 291 -21.76 -22.08 -14.85
C PRO A 291 -23.22 -21.77 -15.22
N GLU A 292 -23.83 -22.65 -15.96
CA GLU A 292 -25.27 -22.56 -16.26
C GLU A 292 -26.11 -22.59 -14.96
N GLY A 293 -27.09 -21.69 -14.86
CA GLY A 293 -27.96 -21.59 -13.68
C GLY A 293 -27.30 -20.92 -12.44
N PHE A 294 -26.09 -20.37 -12.56
CA PHE A 294 -25.43 -19.68 -11.44
C PHE A 294 -26.20 -18.42 -11.00
N ASP A 295 -26.44 -18.27 -9.70
CA ASP A 295 -27.15 -17.11 -9.14
C ASP A 295 -26.22 -15.89 -9.05
N VAL A 296 -26.11 -15.17 -10.15
CA VAL A 296 -25.27 -13.97 -10.30
C VAL A 296 -25.71 -12.87 -9.36
N GLU A 297 -27.02 -12.69 -9.21
CA GLU A 297 -27.59 -11.62 -8.40
C GLU A 297 -27.22 -11.79 -6.92
N LYS A 298 -27.27 -13.01 -6.40
CA LYS A 298 -26.91 -13.32 -5.03
C LYS A 298 -25.41 -13.23 -4.77
N HIS A 299 -24.59 -13.75 -5.70
CA HIS A 299 -23.19 -14.05 -5.41
C HIS A 299 -22.19 -13.05 -6.00
N LEU A 300 -22.55 -12.35 -7.08
CA LEU A 300 -21.61 -11.49 -7.81
C LEU A 300 -22.14 -10.08 -8.11
N THR A 301 -23.34 -9.71 -7.61
CA THR A 301 -23.92 -8.38 -7.84
C THR A 301 -23.79 -7.50 -6.59
N PRO A 302 -22.78 -6.63 -6.53
CA PRO A 302 -22.59 -5.71 -5.42
C PRO A 302 -23.71 -4.66 -5.33
N ARG A 303 -24.02 -4.21 -4.11
CA ARG A 303 -25.02 -3.16 -3.86
C ARG A 303 -24.44 -1.76 -3.84
N TYR A 304 -23.13 -1.62 -4.00
CA TYR A 304 -22.41 -0.37 -4.04
C TYR A 304 -21.99 -0.02 -5.47
N ARG A 305 -21.67 1.25 -5.70
CA ARG A 305 -21.23 1.77 -6.98
C ARG A 305 -19.88 1.13 -7.39
N PRO A 306 -19.68 0.77 -8.68
CA PRO A 306 -18.35 0.34 -9.15
C PRO A 306 -17.25 1.32 -8.70
N TRP A 307 -16.10 0.83 -8.32
CA TRP A 307 -14.99 1.59 -7.75
C TRP A 307 -15.26 2.31 -6.40
N GLN A 308 -16.38 2.14 -5.79
CA GLN A 308 -16.58 2.53 -4.38
C GLN A 308 -15.83 1.56 -3.44
N GLN A 309 -15.62 0.31 -3.89
CA GLN A 309 -14.57 -0.59 -3.42
C GLN A 309 -13.77 -1.05 -4.63
N ARG A 310 -12.63 -1.70 -4.42
CA ARG A 310 -11.81 -2.18 -5.54
C ARG A 310 -12.58 -3.20 -6.36
N ILE A 311 -12.39 -3.15 -7.67
CA ILE A 311 -12.82 -4.20 -8.60
C ILE A 311 -11.72 -5.25 -8.59
N ALA A 312 -12.06 -6.51 -8.33
CA ALA A 312 -11.13 -7.63 -8.37
C ALA A 312 -10.83 -8.03 -9.83
N ILE A 313 -9.58 -7.90 -10.25
CA ILE A 313 -9.15 -8.32 -11.57
C ILE A 313 -8.91 -9.83 -11.58
N VAL A 314 -9.47 -10.50 -12.60
CA VAL A 314 -9.38 -11.95 -12.80
C VAL A 314 -8.69 -12.20 -14.14
N PRO A 315 -7.36 -12.47 -14.15
CA PRO A 315 -6.63 -12.75 -15.39
C PRO A 315 -7.16 -13.97 -16.09
N ASP A 316 -7.42 -13.86 -17.39
CA ASP A 316 -7.92 -14.91 -18.26
C ASP A 316 -9.18 -15.65 -17.74
N GLY A 317 -9.88 -15.07 -16.78
CA GLY A 317 -11.09 -15.64 -16.19
C GLY A 317 -10.84 -16.89 -15.32
N ASP A 318 -9.65 -17.08 -14.76
CA ASP A 318 -9.24 -18.29 -14.03
C ASP A 318 -10.12 -18.58 -12.80
N PHE A 319 -10.53 -17.55 -12.06
CA PHE A 319 -11.49 -17.69 -10.96
C PHE A 319 -12.83 -18.30 -11.43
N PHE A 320 -13.36 -17.80 -12.53
CA PHE A 320 -14.60 -18.30 -13.12
C PHE A 320 -14.43 -19.73 -13.70
N ALA A 321 -13.23 -20.04 -14.21
CA ALA A 321 -12.91 -21.40 -14.66
C ALA A 321 -12.99 -22.40 -13.49
N SER A 322 -12.54 -22.02 -12.29
CA SER A 322 -12.64 -22.86 -11.09
C SER A 322 -14.11 -23.10 -10.68
N LEU A 323 -14.98 -22.09 -10.83
CA LEU A 323 -16.43 -22.24 -10.59
C LEU A 323 -17.08 -23.18 -11.63
N ARG A 324 -16.75 -23.02 -12.93
CA ARG A 324 -17.28 -23.91 -13.99
C ARG A 324 -16.82 -25.35 -13.83
N ALA A 325 -15.59 -25.56 -13.38
CA ALA A 325 -15.05 -26.89 -13.11
C ALA A 325 -15.67 -27.57 -11.88
N GLY A 326 -16.43 -26.83 -11.06
CA GLY A 326 -16.97 -27.33 -9.80
C GLY A 326 -15.93 -27.52 -8.70
N SER A 327 -14.68 -27.13 -8.93
CA SER A 327 -13.60 -27.18 -7.92
C SER A 327 -13.68 -26.04 -6.91
N ALA A 328 -14.45 -24.98 -7.23
CA ALA A 328 -14.76 -23.90 -6.30
C ALA A 328 -16.26 -23.57 -6.28
N SER A 329 -16.73 -23.00 -5.18
CA SER A 329 -18.10 -22.50 -5.01
C SER A 329 -18.12 -21.18 -4.21
N ILE A 330 -19.28 -20.49 -4.23
CA ILE A 330 -19.47 -19.24 -3.48
C ILE A 330 -20.66 -19.41 -2.52
N VAL A 331 -20.44 -19.08 -1.25
CA VAL A 331 -21.49 -18.88 -0.26
C VAL A 331 -21.54 -17.42 0.11
N THR A 332 -22.69 -16.77 -0.08
CA THR A 332 -22.92 -15.37 0.32
C THR A 332 -23.84 -15.34 1.51
N ASP A 333 -23.23 -15.22 2.70
CA ASP A 333 -23.93 -15.19 3.98
C ASP A 333 -23.00 -14.63 5.08
N THR A 334 -23.55 -14.35 6.26
CA THR A 334 -22.78 -13.95 7.44
C THR A 334 -22.43 -15.18 8.29
N ILE A 335 -21.24 -15.14 8.90
CA ILE A 335 -20.81 -16.20 9.83
C ILE A 335 -21.62 -16.06 11.13
N ASP A 336 -22.30 -17.16 11.51
CA ASP A 336 -22.97 -17.28 12.81
C ASP A 336 -21.97 -17.75 13.87
N THR A 337 -21.38 -18.93 13.66
CA THR A 337 -20.38 -19.50 14.57
C THR A 337 -19.49 -20.52 13.87
N PHE A 338 -18.31 -20.74 14.42
CA PHE A 338 -17.45 -21.89 14.05
C PHE A 338 -17.93 -23.12 14.81
N THR A 339 -17.93 -24.25 14.12
CA THR A 339 -18.16 -25.58 14.70
C THR A 339 -16.84 -26.35 14.78
N SER A 340 -16.84 -27.57 15.30
CA SER A 340 -15.66 -28.43 15.28
C SER A 340 -15.24 -28.87 13.87
N ARG A 341 -16.13 -28.77 12.87
CA ARG A 341 -15.94 -29.31 11.52
C ARG A 341 -16.01 -28.26 10.40
N GLY A 342 -16.29 -26.99 10.73
CA GLY A 342 -16.45 -25.96 9.73
C GLY A 342 -17.07 -24.67 10.26
N ILE A 343 -17.83 -23.99 9.40
CA ILE A 343 -18.43 -22.69 9.67
C ILE A 343 -19.95 -22.80 9.46
N LYS A 344 -20.72 -22.47 10.51
CA LYS A 344 -22.16 -22.30 10.40
C LYS A 344 -22.46 -20.86 10.04
N VAL A 345 -23.26 -20.67 9.00
CA VAL A 345 -23.70 -19.35 8.54
C VAL A 345 -25.14 -19.05 9.02
N SER A 346 -25.55 -17.78 8.93
CA SER A 346 -26.81 -17.29 9.50
C SER A 346 -28.07 -17.92 8.91
N SER A 347 -28.01 -18.42 7.68
CA SER A 347 -29.09 -19.22 7.07
C SER A 347 -29.28 -20.59 7.73
N GLY A 348 -28.35 -21.02 8.58
CA GLY A 348 -28.34 -22.31 9.25
C GLY A 348 -27.52 -23.38 8.53
N GLU A 349 -27.01 -23.10 7.34
CA GLU A 349 -26.10 -23.99 6.62
C GLU A 349 -24.77 -24.16 7.35
N GLU A 350 -24.21 -25.36 7.39
CA GLU A 350 -22.87 -25.64 7.88
C GLU A 350 -21.95 -25.93 6.70
N ILE A 351 -20.92 -25.09 6.52
CA ILE A 351 -19.90 -25.23 5.48
C ILE A 351 -18.75 -26.06 6.08
N PRO A 352 -18.55 -27.30 5.65
CA PRO A 352 -17.48 -28.13 6.17
C PRO A 352 -16.12 -27.60 5.71
N ALA A 353 -15.13 -27.59 6.62
CA ALA A 353 -13.79 -27.12 6.33
C ALA A 353 -12.74 -27.93 7.10
N ASP A 354 -11.65 -28.23 6.44
CA ASP A 354 -10.42 -28.73 7.06
C ASP A 354 -9.42 -27.60 7.26
N ILE A 355 -9.48 -26.60 6.37
CA ILE A 355 -8.66 -25.38 6.43
C ILE A 355 -9.56 -24.17 6.20
N VAL A 356 -9.39 -23.15 7.03
CA VAL A 356 -10.04 -21.84 6.86
C VAL A 356 -8.97 -20.78 6.59
N VAL A 357 -9.10 -20.05 5.49
CA VAL A 357 -8.23 -18.93 5.14
C VAL A 357 -8.95 -17.61 5.42
N SER A 358 -8.43 -16.83 6.34
CA SER A 358 -8.99 -15.51 6.70
C SER A 358 -8.46 -14.42 5.75
N ALA A 359 -9.10 -14.27 4.58
CA ALA A 359 -8.77 -13.25 3.57
C ALA A 359 -9.59 -11.96 3.76
N THR A 360 -9.72 -11.50 5.02
CA THR A 360 -10.67 -10.46 5.45
C THR A 360 -10.09 -9.04 5.45
N GLY A 361 -8.90 -8.85 4.89
CA GLY A 361 -8.24 -7.55 4.76
C GLY A 361 -7.01 -7.39 5.66
N PHE A 362 -6.52 -6.16 5.77
CA PHE A 362 -5.25 -5.83 6.39
C PHE A 362 -5.42 -4.82 7.52
N ASN A 363 -4.49 -4.82 8.44
CA ASN A 363 -4.32 -3.72 9.37
C ASN A 363 -3.55 -2.60 8.69
N LEU A 364 -4.03 -1.36 8.85
CA LEU A 364 -3.33 -0.17 8.34
C LEU A 364 -2.30 0.35 9.35
N SER A 365 -1.22 0.92 8.82
CA SER A 365 -0.16 1.59 9.56
C SER A 365 0.44 2.69 8.68
N LEU A 366 -0.16 3.89 8.69
CA LEU A 366 0.16 4.97 7.73
C LEU A 366 1.62 5.42 7.78
N PHE A 367 2.21 5.48 8.96
CA PHE A 367 3.61 5.89 9.15
C PHE A 367 4.44 4.80 9.84
N GLY A 368 4.13 3.52 9.57
CA GLY A 368 4.89 2.38 10.07
C GLY A 368 4.83 2.18 11.58
N ASP A 369 3.83 2.76 12.26
CA ASP A 369 3.72 2.83 13.73
C ASP A 369 4.93 3.56 14.39
N VAL A 370 5.64 4.43 13.64
CA VAL A 370 6.76 5.24 14.14
C VAL A 370 6.24 6.36 15.03
N ALA A 371 6.89 6.59 16.16
CA ALA A 371 6.62 7.73 17.04
C ALA A 371 7.36 8.97 16.51
N PHE A 372 6.63 10.05 16.19
CA PHE A 372 7.24 11.29 15.70
C PHE A 372 7.18 12.38 16.75
N ALA A 373 8.25 13.20 16.78
CA ALA A 373 8.31 14.43 17.57
C ALA A 373 8.97 15.57 16.78
N VAL A 374 8.60 16.80 17.08
CA VAL A 374 9.24 18.02 16.59
C VAL A 374 9.59 18.87 17.80
N ASP A 375 10.87 19.15 18.01
CA ASP A 375 11.39 19.87 19.19
C ASP A 375 10.88 19.27 20.51
N ASP A 376 10.99 17.94 20.63
CA ASP A 376 10.52 17.10 21.75
C ASP A 376 9.00 17.03 21.95
N GLU A 377 8.20 17.75 21.15
CA GLU A 377 6.75 17.69 21.22
C GLU A 377 6.21 16.58 20.28
N PRO A 378 5.43 15.62 20.79
CA PRO A 378 4.85 14.55 19.98
C PRO A 378 3.95 15.07 18.86
N VAL A 379 4.08 14.52 17.67
CA VAL A 379 3.24 14.86 16.51
C VAL A 379 1.95 14.05 16.53
N ASP A 380 0.81 14.71 16.68
CA ASP A 380 -0.51 14.11 16.44
C ASP A 380 -0.93 14.39 14.99
N PHE A 381 -0.84 13.36 14.14
CA PHE A 381 -1.20 13.47 12.73
C PHE A 381 -2.71 13.68 12.51
N THR A 382 -3.55 13.44 13.51
CA THR A 382 -5.01 13.64 13.41
C THR A 382 -5.40 15.13 13.41
N GLU A 383 -4.48 15.98 13.88
CA GLU A 383 -4.65 17.44 13.95
C GLU A 383 -3.85 18.17 12.86
N ARG A 384 -3.21 17.44 11.95
CA ARG A 384 -2.37 18.03 10.92
C ARG A 384 -3.01 17.99 9.56
N VAL A 385 -2.63 18.91 8.71
CA VAL A 385 -3.07 19.01 7.31
C VAL A 385 -1.93 18.55 6.41
N THR A 386 -2.28 17.89 5.30
CA THR A 386 -1.26 17.48 4.34
C THR A 386 -1.11 18.51 3.23
N TRP A 387 0.13 18.76 2.86
CA TRP A 387 0.45 19.53 1.67
C TRP A 387 0.64 18.57 0.49
N ARG A 388 -0.22 18.69 -0.53
CA ARG A 388 -0.26 17.84 -1.74
C ARG A 388 -0.31 16.33 -1.44
N GLY A 389 -0.70 15.95 -0.24
CA GLY A 389 -0.65 14.55 0.23
C GLY A 389 0.77 13.95 0.22
N ILE A 390 1.81 14.75 0.41
CA ILE A 390 3.23 14.37 0.37
C ILE A 390 3.97 14.81 1.61
N MET A 391 3.65 15.97 2.17
CA MET A 391 4.22 16.48 3.41
C MET A 391 3.11 16.84 4.41
N ILE A 392 3.47 16.97 5.67
CA ILE A 392 2.55 17.23 6.79
C ILE A 392 2.84 18.62 7.38
N SER A 393 1.78 19.39 7.67
CA SER A 393 1.92 20.72 8.27
C SER A 393 2.66 20.66 9.61
N GLY A 394 3.64 21.54 9.78
CA GLY A 394 4.46 21.62 10.99
C GLY A 394 5.42 20.45 11.21
N VAL A 395 5.66 19.62 10.19
CA VAL A 395 6.65 18.52 10.23
C VAL A 395 7.75 18.84 9.21
N PRO A 396 8.93 19.29 9.66
CA PRO A 396 10.00 19.71 8.76
C PRO A 396 10.68 18.55 8.04
N ASN A 397 11.18 18.80 6.83
CA ASN A 397 12.07 17.91 6.07
C ASN A 397 11.60 16.44 6.02
N MET A 398 10.29 16.23 5.96
CA MET A 398 9.71 14.89 5.85
C MET A 398 8.73 14.83 4.67
N ALA A 399 8.94 13.87 3.78
CA ALA A 399 7.97 13.50 2.76
C ALA A 399 7.49 12.07 2.97
N TYR A 400 6.29 11.74 2.51
CA TYR A 400 5.78 10.38 2.55
C TYR A 400 5.12 9.99 1.23
N VAL A 401 5.18 8.71 0.91
CA VAL A 401 4.52 8.13 -0.24
C VAL A 401 3.25 7.42 0.18
N PHE A 402 2.13 7.91 -0.31
CA PHE A 402 0.88 7.17 -0.38
C PHE A 402 0.44 7.11 -1.83
N GLY A 403 0.15 5.91 -2.34
CA GLY A 403 -0.26 5.74 -3.74
C GLY A 403 -1.70 6.19 -4.01
N TYR A 404 -2.43 5.41 -4.80
CA TYR A 404 -3.82 5.67 -5.15
C TYR A 404 -4.73 4.50 -4.71
N PHE A 405 -5.98 4.78 -4.40
CA PHE A 405 -6.98 3.75 -4.17
C PHE A 405 -7.48 3.09 -5.46
N ARG A 406 -7.48 3.81 -6.58
CA ARG A 406 -8.08 3.40 -7.85
C ARG A 406 -7.09 3.30 -9.02
N HIS A 407 -5.87 3.73 -8.83
CA HIS A 407 -4.81 3.71 -9.85
C HIS A 407 -3.61 2.94 -9.32
N SER A 408 -2.69 2.61 -10.21
CA SER A 408 -1.44 1.95 -9.85
C SER A 408 -0.60 2.81 -8.89
N TRP A 409 -0.03 2.17 -7.90
CA TRP A 409 0.70 2.81 -6.80
C TRP A 409 1.88 3.66 -7.27
N THR A 410 2.67 3.11 -8.19
CA THR A 410 3.92 3.71 -8.68
C THR A 410 3.73 4.97 -9.49
N LEU A 411 2.56 5.17 -10.09
CA LEU A 411 2.22 6.46 -10.73
C LEU A 411 2.40 7.65 -9.77
N ARG A 412 2.14 7.41 -8.48
CA ARG A 412 2.35 8.44 -7.47
C ARG A 412 3.76 8.44 -6.90
N VAL A 413 4.45 7.30 -6.87
CA VAL A 413 5.86 7.22 -6.45
C VAL A 413 6.71 8.16 -7.28
N ASP A 414 6.60 8.09 -8.61
CA ASP A 414 7.32 8.96 -9.54
C ASP A 414 6.99 10.45 -9.33
N LEU A 415 5.70 10.79 -9.13
CA LEU A 415 5.28 12.19 -8.89
C LEU A 415 5.78 12.74 -7.55
N VAL A 416 5.77 11.90 -6.51
CA VAL A 416 6.32 12.28 -5.20
C VAL A 416 7.82 12.50 -5.30
N ALA A 417 8.53 11.60 -6.00
CA ALA A 417 9.96 11.74 -6.23
C ALA A 417 10.27 13.05 -6.97
N ASP A 418 9.58 13.34 -8.08
CA ASP A 418 9.76 14.61 -8.80
C ASP A 418 9.57 15.84 -7.92
N LEU A 419 8.59 15.82 -7.01
CA LEU A 419 8.35 16.96 -6.12
C LEU A 419 9.42 17.06 -5.05
N VAL A 420 9.77 15.95 -4.38
CA VAL A 420 10.81 15.92 -3.34
C VAL A 420 12.15 16.40 -3.91
N LEU A 421 12.52 15.93 -5.08
CA LEU A 421 13.79 16.32 -5.70
C LEU A 421 13.80 17.81 -6.11
N ARG A 422 12.66 18.35 -6.57
CA ARG A 422 12.54 19.79 -6.80
C ARG A 422 12.62 20.61 -5.50
N LEU A 423 12.06 20.09 -4.39
CA LEU A 423 12.23 20.73 -3.08
C LEU A 423 13.69 20.72 -2.65
N LEU A 424 14.38 19.58 -2.74
CA LEU A 424 15.79 19.45 -2.40
C LEU A 424 16.68 20.36 -3.27
N ALA A 425 16.39 20.46 -4.59
CA ALA A 425 17.09 21.38 -5.48
C ALA A 425 16.87 22.84 -5.06
N ASN A 426 15.63 23.20 -4.76
CA ASN A 426 15.28 24.55 -4.31
C ASN A 426 15.92 24.92 -2.96
N MET A 427 15.97 23.94 -2.03
CA MET A 427 16.70 24.12 -0.76
C MET A 427 18.18 24.39 -1.01
N ARG A 428 18.83 23.58 -1.86
CA ARG A 428 20.22 23.77 -2.26
C ARG A 428 20.45 25.16 -2.88
N ASP A 429 19.64 25.52 -3.87
CA ASP A 429 19.78 26.77 -4.63
C ASP A 429 19.58 28.03 -3.76
N LYS A 430 18.89 27.88 -2.63
CA LYS A 430 18.62 28.98 -1.66
C LYS A 430 19.43 28.86 -0.37
N ASP A 431 20.34 27.91 -0.29
CA ASP A 431 21.10 27.60 0.93
C ASP A 431 20.18 27.38 2.14
N ALA A 432 19.04 26.75 1.90
CA ALA A 432 18.06 26.47 2.94
C ALA A 432 18.26 25.06 3.50
N THR A 433 18.23 24.91 4.80
CA THR A 433 18.42 23.64 5.50
C THR A 433 17.11 23.04 6.00
N MET A 434 16.01 23.80 5.97
CA MET A 434 14.72 23.33 6.43
C MET A 434 13.60 23.71 5.45
N VAL A 435 12.69 22.76 5.18
CA VAL A 435 11.42 22.99 4.50
C VAL A 435 10.29 22.44 5.36
N VAL A 436 9.29 23.25 5.65
CA VAL A 436 8.13 22.84 6.44
C VAL A 436 6.84 23.37 5.85
N PRO A 437 5.82 22.54 5.62
CA PRO A 437 4.50 23.03 5.26
C PRO A 437 3.85 23.78 6.43
N ALA A 438 3.39 24.99 6.18
CA ALA A 438 2.74 25.82 7.17
C ALA A 438 1.41 26.36 6.64
N LEU A 439 0.39 26.42 7.51
CA LEU A 439 -0.86 27.12 7.22
C LEU A 439 -0.65 28.61 7.39
N ARG A 440 -1.05 29.39 6.39
CA ARG A 440 -1.10 30.84 6.52
C ARG A 440 -2.22 31.26 7.48
N PRO A 441 -2.19 32.47 8.05
CA PRO A 441 -3.26 32.96 8.93
C PRO A 441 -4.66 32.83 8.32
N GLU A 442 -4.81 33.13 7.02
CA GLU A 442 -6.08 33.05 6.30
C GLU A 442 -6.54 31.62 6.01
N GLU A 443 -5.69 30.62 6.22
CA GLU A 443 -5.96 29.20 6.00
C GLU A 443 -6.35 28.46 7.28
N GLN A 444 -6.20 29.11 8.45
CA GLN A 444 -6.46 28.48 9.75
C GLN A 444 -7.90 27.97 9.89
N ASP A 445 -8.86 28.70 9.31
CA ASP A 445 -10.28 28.35 9.33
C ASP A 445 -10.74 27.59 8.08
N MET A 446 -9.82 27.07 7.26
CA MET A 446 -10.12 26.33 6.06
C MET A 446 -10.92 25.06 6.39
N PRO A 447 -12.02 24.76 5.68
CA PRO A 447 -12.79 23.54 5.93
C PRO A 447 -11.94 22.31 5.62
N LEU A 448 -11.74 21.47 6.64
CA LEU A 448 -11.00 20.23 6.51
C LEU A 448 -11.81 19.19 5.73
N ARG A 449 -11.16 18.52 4.79
CA ARG A 449 -11.74 17.43 4.02
C ARG A 449 -11.20 16.09 4.53
N PRO A 450 -12.04 15.04 4.63
CA PRO A 450 -11.55 13.72 5.01
C PRO A 450 -10.63 13.18 3.89
N TRP A 451 -9.63 12.42 4.31
CA TRP A 451 -8.68 11.74 3.42
C TRP A 451 -9.36 10.84 2.38
N ALA A 452 -10.37 10.08 2.81
CA ALA A 452 -11.25 9.35 1.92
C ALA A 452 -12.70 9.62 2.35
N LYS A 453 -13.55 9.92 1.37
CA LYS A 453 -14.98 10.04 1.62
C LYS A 453 -15.62 8.68 1.41
N PRO A 454 -16.47 8.19 2.34
CA PRO A 454 -17.16 6.90 2.19
C PRO A 454 -18.00 6.80 0.90
N GLU A 455 -18.52 7.94 0.42
CA GLU A 455 -19.26 8.01 -0.84
C GLU A 455 -18.37 7.73 -2.05
N ASP A 456 -17.10 8.07 -1.94
CA ASP A 456 -16.13 7.90 -3.02
C ASP A 456 -15.41 6.56 -2.94
N PHE A 457 -14.99 6.17 -1.74
CA PHE A 457 -14.32 4.90 -1.49
C PHE A 457 -14.64 4.41 -0.07
N ASN A 458 -15.22 3.20 0.08
CA ASN A 458 -15.69 2.68 1.37
C ASN A 458 -15.23 1.25 1.68
N ALA A 459 -14.06 0.86 1.18
CA ALA A 459 -13.50 -0.45 1.50
C ALA A 459 -13.33 -0.62 3.02
N GLY A 460 -13.78 -1.76 3.56
CA GLY A 460 -13.83 -2.02 4.99
C GLY A 460 -12.48 -1.86 5.70
N TYR A 461 -11.38 -2.26 5.07
CA TYR A 461 -10.05 -2.14 5.64
C TYR A 461 -9.61 -0.67 5.87
N VAL A 462 -10.21 0.30 5.15
CA VAL A 462 -9.94 1.73 5.36
C VAL A 462 -10.78 2.30 6.50
N PHE A 463 -12.05 1.93 6.60
CA PHE A 463 -13.00 2.54 7.54
C PHE A 463 -13.28 1.70 8.78
N GLU A 464 -13.53 0.40 8.63
CA GLU A 464 -13.88 -0.46 9.76
C GLU A 464 -12.68 -0.72 10.68
N LEU A 465 -11.49 -0.89 10.09
CA LEU A 465 -10.27 -1.20 10.85
C LEU A 465 -9.62 0.03 11.49
N ALA A 466 -9.75 1.18 10.87
CA ALA A 466 -9.27 2.44 11.42
C ALA A 466 -10.02 2.85 12.69
N HIS A 467 -11.31 2.52 12.82
CA HIS A 467 -12.12 2.86 13.98
C HIS A 467 -11.87 1.97 15.20
N THR A 468 -11.41 0.72 15.01
CA THR A 468 -11.36 -0.26 16.11
C THR A 468 -10.01 -0.29 16.86
N LYS A 469 -8.93 0.26 16.30
CA LYS A 469 -7.59 0.00 16.82
C LYS A 469 -7.08 0.89 17.92
N HIS A 470 -7.53 2.13 17.99
CA HIS A 470 -6.92 3.10 18.92
C HIS A 470 -7.87 3.68 19.96
N GLY A 471 -9.14 3.25 20.01
CA GLY A 471 -10.11 3.80 20.97
C GLY A 471 -10.35 5.32 20.85
N LYS A 472 -9.64 5.97 19.95
CA LYS A 472 -9.78 7.36 19.53
C LYS A 472 -10.25 7.35 18.09
N ASN A 473 -11.27 8.13 17.80
CA ASN A 473 -11.67 8.44 16.44
C ASN A 473 -10.46 9.01 15.70
N TRP A 474 -9.75 8.18 14.93
CA TRP A 474 -8.84 8.69 13.94
C TRP A 474 -9.69 9.48 12.96
N LYS A 475 -9.77 10.76 13.20
CA LYS A 475 -10.37 11.66 12.23
C LYS A 475 -9.38 11.74 11.08
N TYR A 476 -9.54 10.90 10.04
CA TYR A 476 -8.90 11.08 8.73
C TYR A 476 -9.34 12.38 8.06
N THR A 477 -9.70 13.37 8.86
CA THR A 477 -10.29 14.64 8.43
C THR A 477 -9.28 15.54 7.74
N THR A 478 -8.01 15.16 7.69
CA THR A 478 -6.95 16.11 7.33
C THR A 478 -6.09 15.73 6.13
N LEU A 479 -6.30 14.56 5.50
CA LEU A 479 -5.59 14.27 4.26
C LEU A 479 -6.38 14.84 3.07
N VAL A 480 -5.81 15.83 2.40
CA VAL A 480 -6.40 16.48 1.23
C VAL A 480 -6.56 15.49 0.09
N ASP A 481 -7.66 15.63 -0.66
CA ASP A 481 -8.02 14.84 -1.83
C ASP A 481 -6.84 14.60 -2.79
N PHE A 482 -6.37 13.37 -2.85
CA PHE A 482 -5.25 12.93 -3.70
C PHE A 482 -5.53 13.05 -5.21
N ASN A 483 -6.79 13.22 -5.59
CA ASN A 483 -7.20 13.25 -7.01
C ASN A 483 -6.99 14.61 -7.69
N GLN A 484 -6.53 15.63 -6.97
CA GLN A 484 -6.34 16.99 -7.53
C GLN A 484 -4.87 17.36 -7.80
N MET A 485 -3.95 16.43 -7.91
CA MET A 485 -2.60 16.75 -8.41
C MET A 485 -2.65 16.98 -9.92
N SER A 486 -2.73 18.24 -10.31
CA SER A 486 -2.51 18.64 -11.70
C SER A 486 -1.05 18.43 -12.08
N TYR A 487 -0.81 17.72 -13.18
CA TYR A 487 0.50 17.61 -13.80
C TYR A 487 1.07 19.00 -14.11
N GLY A 488 2.28 19.30 -13.67
CA GLY A 488 3.12 20.31 -14.30
C GLY A 488 3.20 21.70 -13.66
N ALA A 489 2.67 21.94 -12.46
CA ALA A 489 2.92 23.22 -11.79
C ALA A 489 4.32 23.25 -11.17
N ASN A 490 5.20 24.07 -11.75
CA ASN A 490 6.43 24.48 -11.07
C ASN A 490 6.07 25.08 -9.71
N PRO A 491 6.84 24.83 -8.64
CA PRO A 491 6.70 25.54 -7.39
C PRO A 491 7.11 27.01 -7.59
N THR A 492 6.19 27.84 -8.08
CA THR A 492 6.36 29.28 -8.16
C THR A 492 5.84 29.87 -6.87
N GLY A 493 6.73 30.40 -6.04
CA GLY A 493 6.35 31.02 -4.78
C GLY A 493 7.09 30.45 -3.58
N VAL A 494 8.36 30.15 -3.75
CA VAL A 494 9.25 29.81 -2.63
C VAL A 494 9.82 31.10 -2.07
N LEU A 495 9.32 31.55 -0.91
CA LEU A 495 9.89 32.70 -0.19
C LEU A 495 11.04 32.21 0.69
N ALA A 496 12.21 32.84 0.56
CA ALA A 496 13.36 32.59 1.41
C ALA A 496 13.60 33.79 2.30
N SER A 497 13.62 33.60 3.62
CA SER A 497 14.15 34.59 4.57
C SER A 497 14.90 33.86 5.69
N GLY A 498 16.13 34.31 6.00
CA GLY A 498 16.92 33.76 7.12
C GLY A 498 17.36 32.29 7.02
N GLY A 499 17.37 31.65 5.85
CA GLY A 499 17.87 30.26 5.63
C GLY A 499 16.85 29.12 5.72
N ASN A 500 15.56 29.37 5.87
CA ASN A 500 14.51 28.33 5.94
C ASN A 500 13.43 28.49 4.86
N LEU A 501 12.76 27.41 4.47
CA LEU A 501 11.75 27.37 3.42
C LEU A 501 10.40 26.90 3.98
N TYR A 502 9.31 27.62 3.75
CA TYR A 502 7.96 27.24 4.14
C TYR A 502 7.05 27.12 2.91
N THR A 503 6.21 26.11 2.87
CA THR A 503 5.28 25.89 1.77
C THR A 503 3.86 26.24 2.21
N SER A 504 3.18 27.06 1.42
CA SER A 504 1.77 27.36 1.66
C SER A 504 0.84 26.21 1.24
N MET A 505 -0.22 26.01 2.01
CA MET A 505 -1.14 24.87 1.88
C MET A 505 -2.35 25.17 0.98
N THR A 506 -2.47 26.35 0.36
CA THR A 506 -3.62 26.65 -0.50
C THR A 506 -3.51 26.01 -1.84
N ASP A 507 -4.38 25.04 -2.10
CA ASP A 507 -4.89 24.68 -3.42
C ASP A 507 -6.41 24.57 -3.37
N GLY A 508 -7.05 25.69 -3.27
CA GLY A 508 -8.44 25.82 -3.68
C GLY A 508 -8.49 26.00 -5.19
N GLY A 509 -8.91 24.98 -5.90
CA GLY A 509 -9.22 24.88 -7.30
C GLY A 509 -8.81 26.02 -8.25
N SER A 510 -8.14 25.66 -9.33
CA SER A 510 -7.97 26.42 -10.58
C SER A 510 -6.93 27.56 -10.67
N ALA A 511 -6.06 27.75 -9.68
CA ALA A 511 -4.84 28.53 -9.90
C ALA A 511 -3.60 27.66 -9.58
N PRO A 512 -2.47 27.81 -10.30
CA PRO A 512 -1.22 27.19 -9.87
C PRO A 512 -0.90 27.70 -8.48
N GLY A 513 -0.97 26.80 -7.48
CA GLY A 513 -0.82 27.15 -6.09
C GLY A 513 0.53 27.83 -5.86
N ASN A 514 0.50 29.01 -5.30
CA ASN A 514 1.70 29.69 -4.84
C ASN A 514 2.25 28.90 -3.67
N ILE A 515 3.46 28.40 -3.83
CA ILE A 515 4.27 27.89 -2.72
C ILE A 515 4.89 29.12 -2.09
N ASP A 516 4.28 29.63 -1.02
CA ASP A 516 4.93 30.62 -0.18
C ASP A 516 5.81 29.88 0.82
N LEU A 517 7.10 30.06 0.69
CA LEU A 517 8.10 29.58 1.62
C LEU A 517 8.36 30.68 2.62
N ILE A 518 8.08 30.43 3.87
CA ILE A 518 8.44 31.33 4.97
C ILE A 518 9.67 30.76 5.65
N VAL A 519 10.64 31.60 5.87
CA VAL A 519 11.88 31.26 6.56
C VAL A 519 11.99 32.16 7.76
N PRO A 520 12.25 31.69 8.99
CA PRO A 520 12.51 32.57 10.11
C PRO A 520 13.81 33.35 9.94
#